data_2632cc2e070684587df8bfcdeecc7924
#
_entry.id   2632cc2e070684587df8bfcdeecc7924
#
_cell.length_a   1.000
_cell.length_b   1.000
_cell.length_c   1.000
_cell.angle_alpha   90.00
_cell.angle_beta   90.00
_cell.angle_gamma   90.00
#
_symmetry.space_group_name_H-M   'P 1'
#
loop_
_entity.id
_entity.type
_entity.pdbx_description
1 polymer ?
#
loop_
_entity_poly.entity_id
_entity_poly.type
_entity_poly.pdbx_seq_one_letter_code
_entity_poly.pdbx_strand_id
1 'polypeptide(L)'
;LQRQELRDNFHTIKENWHRLMNRQRWLDYWQNIYSRSLSVLPYFLLLPQFISGQINLGGLMKSRQAFMLVSNNLSWFIYKYDELAELAAVIDRLYEFHQLTEQRPTNKPKNCQHAVQVANASIRTPDNKIILENLNFHVSPGKWLLLKGYSGAGKTTLLKTLSHCWPWFKGDISSPADSWYVSQTPLIKSGLLKEIICKALPLPVDDKSLSEVLHQVGLGKLAARIHDHDRWGDILSSGEKQRIALARLILRRPKWIFLDETTSHLEEQEAIRLLRLVREKLPTSGVIMVT
;
A
#
# COMPACT_ATOMS: atom_id res chain seq x y z
N LEU A 1 -5.66 28.32 -10.87
CA LEU A 1 -4.77 27.21 -11.28
C LEU A 1 -5.44 25.85 -11.11
N GLN A 2 -5.85 25.41 -9.94
CA GLN A 2 -6.49 24.11 -9.70
C GLN A 2 -7.80 23.87 -10.48
N ARG A 3 -8.64 24.90 -10.68
CA ARG A 3 -9.87 24.77 -11.48
C ARG A 3 -9.62 24.59 -12.99
N GLN A 4 -8.54 25.15 -13.49
CA GLN A 4 -8.13 25.01 -14.88
C GLN A 4 -7.58 23.61 -15.14
N GLU A 5 -6.69 23.15 -14.28
CA GLU A 5 -6.11 21.80 -14.30
C GLU A 5 -7.17 20.71 -14.21
N LEU A 6 -8.19 20.89 -13.35
CA LEU A 6 -9.34 19.99 -13.26
C LEU A 6 -10.20 19.97 -14.56
N ARG A 7 -10.37 21.12 -15.22
CA ARG A 7 -11.10 21.20 -16.50
C ARG A 7 -10.33 20.50 -17.63
N ASP A 8 -9.02 20.69 -17.68
CA ASP A 8 -8.17 20.10 -18.71
C ASP A 8 -8.08 18.58 -18.55
N ASN A 9 -7.95 18.10 -17.33
CA ASN A 9 -8.03 16.68 -17.02
C ASN A 9 -9.40 16.09 -17.36
N PHE A 10 -10.48 16.78 -17.05
CA PHE A 10 -11.84 16.34 -17.41
C PHE A 10 -12.05 16.31 -18.92
N HIS A 11 -11.52 17.29 -19.66
CA HIS A 11 -11.58 17.32 -21.13
C HIS A 11 -10.84 16.13 -21.73
N THR A 12 -9.67 15.83 -21.24
CA THR A 12 -8.85 14.68 -21.68
C THR A 12 -9.57 13.35 -21.41
N ILE A 13 -10.20 13.20 -20.24
CA ILE A 13 -11.00 12.02 -19.90
C ILE A 13 -12.19 11.90 -20.85
N LYS A 14 -12.90 13.00 -21.13
CA LYS A 14 -14.04 13.04 -22.04
C LYS A 14 -13.65 12.66 -23.46
N GLU A 15 -12.55 13.18 -23.98
CA GLU A 15 -12.06 12.83 -25.32
C GLU A 15 -11.68 11.35 -25.41
N ASN A 16 -10.97 10.84 -24.42
CA ASN A 16 -10.60 9.43 -24.35
C ASN A 16 -11.85 8.54 -24.29
N TRP A 17 -12.84 8.93 -23.50
CA TRP A 17 -14.14 8.26 -23.43
C TRP A 17 -14.86 8.23 -24.80
N HIS A 18 -14.89 9.35 -25.51
CA HIS A 18 -15.51 9.40 -26.85
C HIS A 18 -14.78 8.50 -27.86
N ARG A 19 -13.45 8.46 -27.83
CA ARG A 19 -12.66 7.55 -28.69
C ARG A 19 -12.97 6.09 -28.37
N LEU A 20 -13.03 5.75 -27.10
CA LEU A 20 -13.34 4.40 -26.64
C LEU A 20 -14.76 3.99 -27.06
N MET A 21 -15.76 4.85 -26.82
CA MET A 21 -17.15 4.61 -27.21
C MET A 21 -17.35 4.48 -28.72
N ASN A 22 -16.58 5.23 -29.52
CA ASN A 22 -16.64 5.10 -30.98
C ASN A 22 -16.06 3.76 -31.45
N ARG A 23 -14.95 3.30 -30.89
CA ARG A 23 -14.38 1.97 -31.17
C ARG A 23 -15.33 0.86 -30.74
N GLN A 24 -15.93 0.98 -29.57
CA GLN A 24 -16.92 0.01 -29.07
C GLN A 24 -18.11 -0.10 -30.02
N ARG A 25 -18.68 1.03 -30.48
CA ARG A 25 -19.80 1.04 -31.45
C ARG A 25 -19.44 0.31 -32.76
N TRP A 26 -18.22 0.50 -33.28
CA TRP A 26 -17.78 -0.22 -34.48
C TRP A 26 -17.64 -1.72 -34.23
N LEU A 27 -17.12 -2.14 -33.10
CA LEU A 27 -17.05 -3.54 -32.73
C LEU A 27 -18.44 -4.15 -32.59
N ASP A 28 -19.34 -3.49 -31.86
CA ASP A 28 -20.73 -3.93 -31.68
C ASP A 28 -21.46 -4.03 -33.02
N TYR A 29 -21.25 -3.09 -33.94
CA TYR A 29 -21.80 -3.12 -35.25
C TYR A 29 -21.34 -4.34 -36.06
N TRP A 30 -20.05 -4.61 -36.10
CA TRP A 30 -19.50 -5.78 -36.78
C TRP A 30 -19.93 -7.10 -36.14
N GLN A 31 -19.96 -7.18 -34.82
CA GLN A 31 -20.45 -8.35 -34.09
C GLN A 31 -21.92 -8.63 -34.40
N ASN A 32 -22.75 -7.59 -34.48
CA ASN A 32 -24.16 -7.71 -34.84
C ASN A 32 -24.35 -8.20 -36.28
N ILE A 33 -23.59 -7.64 -37.24
CA ILE A 33 -23.64 -8.11 -38.63
C ILE A 33 -23.22 -9.59 -38.69
N TYR A 34 -22.11 -9.94 -38.08
CA TYR A 34 -21.62 -11.32 -38.03
C TYR A 34 -22.64 -12.29 -37.45
N SER A 35 -23.23 -11.97 -36.31
CA SER A 35 -24.21 -12.82 -35.62
C SER A 35 -25.48 -12.98 -36.47
N ARG A 36 -25.99 -11.88 -37.10
CA ARG A 36 -27.16 -11.95 -37.97
C ARG A 36 -26.91 -12.75 -39.24
N SER A 37 -25.72 -12.56 -39.85
CA SER A 37 -25.34 -13.34 -41.05
C SER A 37 -25.25 -14.84 -40.74
N LEU A 38 -24.64 -15.22 -39.62
CA LEU A 38 -24.63 -16.62 -39.19
C LEU A 38 -26.00 -17.20 -38.91
N SER A 39 -26.96 -16.40 -38.41
CA SER A 39 -28.29 -16.89 -38.11
C SER A 39 -29.13 -17.17 -39.37
N VAL A 40 -28.80 -16.52 -40.48
CA VAL A 40 -29.50 -16.66 -41.77
C VAL A 40 -28.85 -17.68 -42.69
N LEU A 41 -27.53 -17.88 -42.55
CA LEU A 41 -26.73 -18.77 -43.39
C LEU A 41 -27.28 -20.20 -43.54
N PRO A 42 -27.73 -20.91 -42.49
CA PRO A 42 -28.30 -22.25 -42.61
C PRO A 42 -29.52 -22.33 -43.52
N TYR A 43 -30.33 -21.28 -43.53
CA TYR A 43 -31.52 -21.20 -44.39
C TYR A 43 -31.12 -21.16 -45.87
N PHE A 44 -30.13 -20.34 -46.24
CA PHE A 44 -29.64 -20.27 -47.61
C PHE A 44 -29.04 -21.60 -48.07
N LEU A 45 -28.29 -22.27 -47.21
CA LEU A 45 -27.63 -23.55 -47.56
C LEU A 45 -28.63 -24.70 -47.70
N LEU A 46 -29.68 -24.71 -46.88
CA LEU A 46 -30.65 -25.81 -46.84
C LEU A 46 -31.90 -25.58 -47.67
N LEU A 47 -32.11 -24.35 -48.17
CA LEU A 47 -33.28 -23.98 -48.98
C LEU A 47 -33.46 -24.86 -50.24
N PRO A 48 -32.42 -25.17 -51.02
CA PRO A 48 -32.58 -26.04 -52.19
C PRO A 48 -33.08 -27.46 -51.84
N GLN A 49 -32.59 -28.03 -50.74
CA GLN A 49 -32.96 -29.37 -50.26
C GLN A 49 -34.39 -29.37 -49.68
N PHE A 50 -34.82 -28.26 -49.09
CA PHE A 50 -36.18 -28.08 -48.61
C PHE A 50 -37.16 -27.97 -49.79
N ILE A 51 -36.85 -27.17 -50.83
CA ILE A 51 -37.70 -27.01 -52.03
C ILE A 51 -37.79 -28.32 -52.83
N SER A 52 -36.71 -29.12 -52.91
CA SER A 52 -36.71 -30.42 -53.55
C SER A 52 -37.43 -31.53 -52.76
N GLY A 53 -37.93 -31.22 -51.55
CA GLY A 53 -38.66 -32.18 -50.73
C GLY A 53 -37.77 -33.19 -50.00
N GLN A 54 -36.43 -33.07 -50.07
CA GLN A 54 -35.49 -33.96 -49.42
C GLN A 54 -35.50 -33.81 -47.89
N ILE A 55 -35.79 -32.63 -47.40
CA ILE A 55 -35.94 -32.35 -45.99
C ILE A 55 -37.27 -31.69 -45.68
N ASN A 56 -37.89 -32.04 -44.56
CA ASN A 56 -39.10 -31.40 -44.09
C ASN A 56 -38.76 -30.20 -43.20
N LEU A 57 -39.78 -29.39 -42.84
CA LEU A 57 -39.64 -28.21 -42.00
C LEU A 57 -38.95 -28.52 -40.66
N GLY A 58 -39.27 -29.67 -40.05
CA GLY A 58 -38.64 -30.13 -38.81
C GLY A 58 -37.13 -30.42 -38.98
N GLY A 59 -36.72 -31.00 -40.14
CA GLY A 59 -35.31 -31.21 -40.48
C GLY A 59 -34.55 -29.89 -40.67
N LEU A 60 -35.17 -28.92 -41.35
CA LEU A 60 -34.61 -27.57 -41.53
C LEU A 60 -34.35 -26.89 -40.17
N MET A 61 -35.35 -26.95 -39.27
CA MET A 61 -35.21 -26.34 -37.93
C MET A 61 -34.16 -27.01 -37.06
N LYS A 62 -34.10 -28.37 -37.09
CA LYS A 62 -33.06 -29.11 -36.35
C LYS A 62 -31.65 -28.79 -36.87
N SER A 63 -31.46 -28.72 -38.17
CA SER A 63 -30.18 -28.38 -38.78
C SER A 63 -29.74 -26.96 -38.44
N ARG A 64 -30.67 -26.01 -38.49
CA ARG A 64 -30.41 -24.64 -38.02
C ARG A 64 -29.99 -24.61 -36.56
N GLN A 65 -30.71 -25.31 -35.68
CA GLN A 65 -30.40 -25.33 -34.25
C GLN A 65 -29.02 -25.95 -33.98
N ALA A 66 -28.65 -27.05 -34.64
CA ALA A 66 -27.35 -27.66 -34.55
C ALA A 66 -26.23 -26.71 -35.02
N PHE A 67 -26.46 -26.04 -36.17
CA PHE A 67 -25.53 -25.04 -36.69
C PHE A 67 -25.31 -23.87 -35.70
N MET A 68 -26.38 -23.35 -35.15
CA MET A 68 -26.30 -22.24 -34.19
C MET A 68 -25.58 -22.66 -32.90
N LEU A 69 -25.79 -23.90 -32.43
CA LEU A 69 -25.10 -24.41 -31.25
C LEU A 69 -23.56 -24.47 -31.47
N VAL A 70 -23.14 -25.01 -32.62
CA VAL A 70 -21.71 -25.07 -32.99
C VAL A 70 -21.15 -23.65 -33.16
N SER A 71 -21.87 -22.80 -33.90
CA SER A 71 -21.43 -21.42 -34.15
C SER A 71 -21.28 -20.59 -32.86
N ASN A 72 -22.21 -20.71 -31.91
CA ASN A 72 -22.15 -20.01 -30.64
C ASN A 72 -20.95 -20.48 -29.79
N ASN A 73 -20.67 -21.79 -29.77
CA ASN A 73 -19.53 -22.33 -29.06
C ASN A 73 -18.19 -21.87 -29.67
N LEU A 74 -18.10 -21.83 -31.02
CA LEU A 74 -16.91 -21.30 -31.70
C LEU A 74 -16.74 -19.79 -31.54
N SER A 75 -17.84 -19.06 -31.54
CA SER A 75 -17.84 -17.59 -31.39
C SER A 75 -17.58 -17.14 -29.95
N TRP A 76 -17.57 -18.06 -28.99
CA TRP A 76 -17.32 -17.72 -27.58
C TRP A 76 -16.03 -16.91 -27.38
N PHE A 77 -14.95 -17.28 -28.06
CA PHE A 77 -13.68 -16.56 -27.99
C PHE A 77 -13.78 -15.12 -28.51
N ILE A 78 -14.60 -14.88 -29.55
CA ILE A 78 -14.80 -13.56 -30.12
C ILE A 78 -15.54 -12.65 -29.12
N TYR A 79 -16.58 -13.20 -28.49
CA TYR A 79 -17.38 -12.45 -27.53
C TYR A 79 -16.69 -12.24 -26.18
N LYS A 80 -15.77 -13.12 -25.81
CA LYS A 80 -15.02 -13.08 -24.55
C LYS A 80 -13.62 -12.49 -24.67
N TYR A 81 -13.26 -11.99 -25.85
CA TYR A 81 -11.93 -11.46 -26.09
C TYR A 81 -11.57 -10.30 -25.13
N ASP A 82 -12.52 -9.38 -24.91
CA ASP A 82 -12.31 -8.23 -24.02
C ASP A 82 -12.09 -8.66 -22.58
N GLU A 83 -12.86 -9.65 -22.09
CA GLU A 83 -12.70 -10.21 -20.74
C GLU A 83 -11.36 -10.94 -20.59
N LEU A 84 -10.93 -11.66 -21.64
CA LEU A 84 -9.63 -12.32 -21.66
C LEU A 84 -8.46 -11.32 -21.69
N ALA A 85 -8.60 -10.23 -22.43
CA ALA A 85 -7.62 -9.16 -22.48
C ALA A 85 -7.50 -8.44 -21.11
N GLU A 86 -8.64 -8.20 -20.45
CA GLU A 86 -8.65 -7.65 -19.09
C GLU A 86 -7.98 -8.59 -18.08
N LEU A 87 -8.29 -9.88 -18.15
CA LEU A 87 -7.64 -10.91 -17.31
C LEU A 87 -6.12 -10.92 -17.53
N ALA A 88 -5.67 -10.89 -18.79
CA ALA A 88 -4.24 -10.83 -19.10
C ALA A 88 -3.57 -9.60 -18.48
N ALA A 89 -4.20 -8.43 -18.61
CA ALA A 89 -3.68 -7.18 -18.02
C ALA A 89 -3.61 -7.23 -16.49
N VAL A 90 -4.55 -7.92 -15.83
CA VAL A 90 -4.51 -8.12 -14.37
C VAL A 90 -3.38 -9.08 -13.98
N ILE A 91 -3.19 -10.16 -14.74
CA ILE A 91 -2.09 -11.12 -14.52
C ILE A 91 -0.75 -10.43 -14.70
N ASP A 92 -0.57 -9.61 -15.73
CA ASP A 92 0.68 -8.88 -15.98
C ASP A 92 1.01 -7.94 -14.81
N ARG A 93 0.02 -7.20 -14.28
CA ARG A 93 0.23 -6.35 -13.09
C ARG A 93 0.62 -7.15 -11.85
N LEU A 94 -0.01 -8.31 -11.63
CA LEU A 94 0.35 -9.20 -10.54
C LEU A 94 1.76 -9.75 -10.70
N TYR A 95 2.15 -10.10 -11.92
CA TYR A 95 3.47 -10.59 -12.24
C TYR A 95 4.55 -9.52 -12.03
N GLU A 96 4.33 -8.30 -12.49
CA GLU A 96 5.20 -7.15 -12.21
C GLU A 96 5.35 -6.90 -10.71
N PHE A 97 4.24 -6.92 -9.97
CA PHE A 97 4.27 -6.78 -8.51
C PHE A 97 5.06 -7.90 -7.84
N HIS A 98 4.89 -9.15 -8.30
CA HIS A 98 5.64 -10.30 -7.79
C HIS A 98 7.14 -10.17 -8.08
N GLN A 99 7.52 -9.80 -9.29
CA GLN A 99 8.92 -9.55 -9.65
C GLN A 99 9.56 -8.45 -8.78
N LEU A 100 8.85 -7.35 -8.57
CA LEU A 100 9.34 -6.27 -7.70
C LEU A 100 9.55 -6.73 -6.25
N THR A 101 8.76 -7.68 -5.77
CA THR A 101 8.93 -8.27 -4.43
C THR A 101 10.10 -9.25 -4.35
N GLU A 102 10.32 -10.04 -5.39
CA GLU A 102 11.44 -11.00 -5.44
C GLU A 102 12.80 -10.31 -5.66
N GLN A 103 12.83 -9.26 -6.48
CA GLN A 103 14.07 -8.53 -6.79
C GLN A 103 14.52 -7.59 -5.66
N ARG A 104 13.80 -7.52 -4.53
CA ARG A 104 14.26 -6.74 -3.38
C ARG A 104 15.60 -7.28 -2.87
N PRO A 105 16.62 -6.43 -2.77
CA PRO A 105 17.86 -6.84 -2.15
C PRO A 105 17.59 -7.39 -0.76
N THR A 106 18.14 -8.55 -0.46
CA THR A 106 18.04 -9.18 0.87
C THR A 106 19.03 -8.57 1.86
N ASN A 107 19.73 -7.50 1.46
CA ASN A 107 20.72 -6.86 2.31
C ASN A 107 20.02 -6.25 3.54
N LYS A 108 20.46 -6.69 4.71
CA LYS A 108 19.97 -6.21 6.00
C LYS A 108 21.13 -5.85 6.88
N PRO A 109 21.00 -4.82 7.75
CA PRO A 109 21.99 -4.58 8.78
C PRO A 109 22.27 -5.85 9.58
N LYS A 110 23.52 -6.02 10.00
CA LYS A 110 23.89 -7.13 10.91
C LYS A 110 23.09 -6.97 12.20
N ASN A 111 22.47 -8.05 12.66
CA ASN A 111 21.73 -8.00 13.93
C ASN A 111 22.70 -7.88 15.10
N CYS A 112 22.62 -6.79 15.83
CA CYS A 112 23.40 -6.55 17.04
C CYS A 112 22.47 -6.17 18.20
N GLN A 113 22.46 -6.96 19.27
CA GLN A 113 21.51 -6.73 20.38
C GLN A 113 21.87 -5.53 21.27
N HIS A 114 23.12 -5.05 21.24
CA HIS A 114 23.63 -4.14 22.27
C HIS A 114 23.91 -2.72 21.78
N ALA A 115 24.08 -2.47 20.49
CA ALA A 115 24.45 -1.15 20.00
C ALA A 115 24.03 -0.95 18.54
N VAL A 116 23.88 0.32 18.13
CA VAL A 116 23.85 0.68 16.73
C VAL A 116 25.23 1.12 16.30
N GLN A 117 25.84 0.45 15.32
CA GLN A 117 27.13 0.78 14.76
C GLN A 117 27.02 0.96 13.25
N VAL A 118 27.60 2.02 12.77
CA VAL A 118 27.68 2.33 11.34
C VAL A 118 29.12 2.68 11.03
N ALA A 119 29.75 1.94 10.13
CA ALA A 119 31.15 2.14 9.71
C ALA A 119 31.25 2.14 8.18
N ASN A 120 31.82 3.23 7.63
CA ASN A 120 32.01 3.44 6.20
C ASN A 120 30.77 3.12 5.37
N ALA A 121 29.60 3.46 5.87
CA ALA A 121 28.34 3.12 5.22
C ALA A 121 27.89 4.21 4.25
N SER A 122 27.31 3.76 3.14
CA SER A 122 26.67 4.61 2.14
C SER A 122 25.26 4.10 1.89
N ILE A 123 24.29 5.00 1.89
CA ILE A 123 22.89 4.68 1.61
C ILE A 123 22.54 5.12 0.19
N ARG A 124 21.81 4.29 -0.52
CA ARG A 124 21.46 4.49 -1.94
C ARG A 124 19.98 4.38 -2.20
N THR A 125 19.55 4.88 -3.36
CA THR A 125 18.22 4.59 -3.93
C THR A 125 18.21 3.20 -4.57
N PRO A 126 17.04 2.64 -4.92
CA PRO A 126 16.93 1.44 -5.75
C PRO A 126 17.72 1.56 -7.07
N ASP A 127 17.74 2.75 -7.68
CA ASP A 127 18.49 3.07 -8.91
C ASP A 127 19.99 3.28 -8.67
N ASN A 128 20.51 2.84 -7.51
CA ASN A 128 21.91 2.93 -7.13
C ASN A 128 22.49 4.35 -6.98
N LYS A 129 21.63 5.39 -6.93
CA LYS A 129 22.05 6.77 -6.68
C LYS A 129 22.36 6.95 -5.20
N ILE A 130 23.49 7.58 -4.88
CA ILE A 130 23.94 7.81 -3.51
C ILE A 130 23.07 8.89 -2.85
N ILE A 131 22.58 8.60 -1.65
CA ILE A 131 21.83 9.53 -0.79
C ILE A 131 22.74 10.06 0.31
N LEU A 132 23.47 9.15 0.98
CA LEU A 132 24.39 9.47 2.07
C LEU A 132 25.69 8.68 1.88
N GLU A 133 26.82 9.29 2.19
CA GLU A 133 28.14 8.67 2.07
C GLU A 133 28.94 8.79 3.37
N ASN A 134 29.90 7.86 3.55
CA ASN A 134 30.89 7.87 4.63
C ASN A 134 30.30 8.03 6.04
N LEU A 135 29.18 7.39 6.28
CA LEU A 135 28.55 7.42 7.58
C LEU A 135 29.38 6.61 8.59
N ASN A 136 29.75 7.27 9.70
CA ASN A 136 30.50 6.66 10.77
C ASN A 136 29.97 7.16 12.12
N PHE A 137 29.29 6.31 12.87
CA PHE A 137 28.84 6.62 14.23
C PHE A 137 28.53 5.35 15.03
N HIS A 138 28.50 5.53 16.36
CA HIS A 138 28.17 4.49 17.31
C HIS A 138 27.21 5.05 18.37
N VAL A 139 26.17 4.29 18.68
CA VAL A 139 25.21 4.63 19.73
C VAL A 139 25.08 3.46 20.69
N SER A 140 25.41 3.71 21.98
CA SER A 140 25.24 2.74 23.04
C SER A 140 23.82 2.69 23.58
N PRO A 141 23.38 1.59 24.22
CA PRO A 141 22.07 1.49 24.87
C PRO A 141 21.82 2.63 25.86
N GLY A 142 20.59 3.10 25.96
CA GLY A 142 20.22 4.21 26.85
C GLY A 142 20.69 5.60 26.42
N LYS A 143 21.43 5.71 25.31
CA LYS A 143 21.85 7.00 24.77
C LYS A 143 20.88 7.49 23.70
N TRP A 144 20.78 8.81 23.59
CA TRP A 144 19.97 9.51 22.62
C TRP A 144 20.87 10.18 21.58
N LEU A 145 20.63 9.93 20.32
CA LEU A 145 21.30 10.57 19.19
C LEU A 145 20.26 11.37 18.37
N LEU A 146 20.53 12.67 18.21
CA LEU A 146 19.75 13.55 17.36
C LEU A 146 20.46 13.75 16.03
N LEU A 147 19.80 13.37 14.93
CA LEU A 147 20.24 13.60 13.57
C LEU A 147 19.62 14.88 13.01
N LYS A 148 20.46 15.86 12.68
CA LYS A 148 20.05 17.15 12.10
C LYS A 148 20.54 17.25 10.65
N GLY A 149 19.81 17.95 9.81
CA GLY A 149 20.17 18.20 8.41
C GLY A 149 19.01 18.73 7.60
N TYR A 150 19.26 19.14 6.38
CA TYR A 150 18.24 19.69 5.48
C TYR A 150 17.11 18.67 5.20
N SER A 151 15.92 19.19 4.84
CA SER A 151 14.86 18.34 4.29
C SER A 151 15.36 17.66 3.00
N GLY A 152 15.08 16.37 2.84
CA GLY A 152 15.60 15.59 1.71
C GLY A 152 17.05 15.10 1.84
N ALA A 153 17.78 15.40 2.92
CA ALA A 153 19.15 14.93 3.14
C ALA A 153 19.28 13.40 3.39
N GLY A 154 18.20 12.63 3.34
CA GLY A 154 18.24 11.18 3.52
C GLY A 154 18.13 10.69 4.98
N LYS A 155 17.78 11.57 5.94
CA LYS A 155 17.64 11.23 7.37
C LYS A 155 16.64 10.09 7.59
N THR A 156 15.43 10.20 7.01
CA THR A 156 14.39 9.16 7.04
C THR A 156 14.88 7.84 6.44
N THR A 157 15.65 7.91 5.35
CA THR A 157 16.21 6.71 4.70
C THR A 157 17.24 6.03 5.59
N LEU A 158 18.07 6.80 6.31
CA LEU A 158 18.99 6.27 7.31
C LEU A 158 18.23 5.54 8.43
N LEU A 159 17.19 6.17 9.02
CA LEU A 159 16.36 5.51 10.04
C LEU A 159 15.70 4.23 9.52
N LYS A 160 15.18 4.24 8.29
CA LYS A 160 14.62 3.05 7.64
C LYS A 160 15.68 1.96 7.42
N THR A 161 16.92 2.34 7.10
CA THR A 161 18.03 1.38 6.98
C THR A 161 18.31 0.74 8.33
N LEU A 162 18.46 1.53 9.39
CA LEU A 162 18.70 1.05 10.75
C LEU A 162 17.57 0.17 11.29
N SER A 163 16.33 0.43 10.88
CA SER A 163 15.15 -0.38 11.22
C SER A 163 14.90 -1.59 10.32
N HIS A 164 15.88 -1.97 9.51
CA HIS A 164 15.83 -3.09 8.57
C HIS A 164 14.75 -2.98 7.47
N CYS A 165 14.24 -1.76 7.23
CA CYS A 165 13.19 -1.48 6.23
C CYS A 165 13.74 -0.99 4.88
N TRP A 166 15.03 -0.62 4.80
CA TRP A 166 15.69 -0.11 3.59
C TRP A 166 16.94 -0.93 3.26
N PRO A 167 16.93 -1.74 2.19
CA PRO A 167 18.03 -2.69 1.92
C PRO A 167 19.13 -2.12 1.01
N TRP A 168 18.99 -0.92 0.47
CA TRP A 168 19.96 -0.34 -0.48
C TRP A 168 21.05 0.45 0.25
N PHE A 169 22.01 -0.27 0.79
CA PHE A 169 23.19 0.33 1.43
C PHE A 169 24.45 -0.48 1.15
N LYS A 170 25.63 0.12 1.36
CA LYS A 170 26.95 -0.51 1.34
C LYS A 170 27.70 -0.13 2.61
N GLY A 171 28.70 -0.92 3.00
CA GLY A 171 29.44 -0.73 4.24
C GLY A 171 28.90 -1.55 5.38
N ASP A 172 29.45 -1.36 6.57
CA ASP A 172 29.09 -2.12 7.76
C ASP A 172 28.04 -1.38 8.59
N ILE A 173 26.85 -1.93 8.66
CA ILE A 173 25.76 -1.45 9.51
C ILE A 173 25.34 -2.58 10.43
N SER A 174 25.38 -2.33 11.74
CA SER A 174 24.87 -3.23 12.76
C SER A 174 23.79 -2.52 13.56
N SER A 175 22.61 -3.11 13.61
CA SER A 175 21.44 -2.54 14.27
C SER A 175 20.55 -3.63 14.85
N PRO A 176 19.89 -3.40 16.01
CA PRO A 176 18.98 -4.36 16.59
C PRO A 176 17.78 -4.64 15.72
N ALA A 177 17.49 -5.92 15.47
CA ALA A 177 16.31 -6.33 14.73
C ALA A 177 15.02 -6.05 15.52
N ASP A 178 15.06 -6.16 16.85
CA ASP A 178 13.94 -5.76 17.73
C ASP A 178 14.04 -4.26 18.08
N SER A 179 13.74 -3.44 17.09
CA SER A 179 13.65 -2.00 17.22
C SER A 179 12.25 -1.50 16.89
N TRP A 180 11.87 -0.34 17.41
CA TRP A 180 10.60 0.28 17.12
C TRP A 180 10.80 1.56 16.30
N TYR A 181 10.30 1.51 15.06
CA TYR A 181 10.31 2.67 14.15
C TYR A 181 8.97 3.41 14.23
N VAL A 182 9.03 4.69 14.54
CA VAL A 182 7.88 5.60 14.55
C VAL A 182 8.02 6.56 13.37
N SER A 183 7.13 6.43 12.41
CA SER A 183 7.13 7.27 11.21
C SER A 183 6.58 8.68 11.49
N GLN A 184 6.94 9.63 10.67
CA GLN A 184 6.42 10.99 10.65
C GLN A 184 4.88 11.03 10.62
N THR A 185 4.29 10.16 9.79
CA THR A 185 2.83 10.01 9.68
C THR A 185 2.43 8.60 10.11
N PRO A 186 2.05 8.41 11.39
CA PRO A 186 1.65 7.10 11.88
C PRO A 186 0.37 6.61 11.19
N LEU A 187 0.40 5.38 10.69
CA LEU A 187 -0.76 4.77 10.08
C LEU A 187 -1.74 4.31 11.17
N ILE A 188 -2.92 4.92 11.18
CA ILE A 188 -4.05 4.54 12.03
C ILE A 188 -5.14 3.96 11.14
N LYS A 189 -5.51 2.71 11.38
CA LYS A 189 -6.56 2.00 10.62
C LYS A 189 -7.94 2.26 11.22
N SER A 190 -8.99 1.83 10.51
CA SER A 190 -10.35 1.72 11.05
C SER A 190 -10.45 0.50 11.96
N GLY A 191 -11.30 0.56 12.99
CA GLY A 191 -11.52 -0.54 13.91
C GLY A 191 -11.73 -0.08 15.36
N LEU A 192 -11.67 -1.02 16.30
CA LEU A 192 -11.76 -0.75 17.73
C LEU A 192 -10.50 -0.01 18.20
N LEU A 193 -10.67 1.13 18.91
CA LEU A 193 -9.53 1.98 19.27
C LEU A 193 -8.49 1.23 20.11
N LYS A 194 -8.94 0.46 21.09
CA LYS A 194 -8.06 -0.39 21.92
C LYS A 194 -7.22 -1.34 21.06
N GLU A 195 -7.83 -2.05 20.12
CA GLU A 195 -7.13 -2.99 19.26
C GLU A 195 -6.10 -2.27 18.36
N ILE A 196 -6.49 -1.12 17.84
CA ILE A 196 -5.60 -0.31 16.99
C ILE A 196 -4.36 0.12 17.79
N ILE A 197 -4.53 0.59 19.03
CA ILE A 197 -3.40 1.02 19.86
C ILE A 197 -2.55 -0.18 20.27
N CYS A 198 -3.16 -1.28 20.64
CA CYS A 198 -2.49 -2.46 21.18
C CYS A 198 -1.98 -3.45 20.12
N LYS A 199 -2.29 -3.26 18.84
CA LYS A 199 -2.07 -4.25 17.76
C LYS A 199 -0.66 -4.82 17.66
N ALA A 200 0.35 -4.11 18.08
CA ALA A 200 1.75 -4.56 17.96
C ALA A 200 2.41 -4.76 19.33
N LEU A 201 1.61 -4.88 20.38
CA LEU A 201 2.11 -5.10 21.72
C LEU A 201 2.28 -6.61 21.98
N PRO A 202 3.34 -7.02 22.68
CA PRO A 202 3.65 -8.42 22.94
C PRO A 202 2.67 -9.08 23.94
N LEU A 203 1.99 -8.29 24.74
CA LEU A 203 1.07 -8.74 25.79
C LEU A 203 -0.24 -7.94 25.75
N PRO A 204 -1.36 -8.53 26.16
CA PRO A 204 -2.61 -7.81 26.31
C PRO A 204 -2.47 -6.70 27.36
N VAL A 205 -2.98 -5.52 27.06
CA VAL A 205 -2.97 -4.36 27.96
C VAL A 205 -4.37 -4.21 28.55
N ASP A 206 -4.45 -4.04 29.87
CA ASP A 206 -5.69 -3.74 30.57
C ASP A 206 -6.15 -2.30 30.30
N ASP A 207 -7.45 -2.07 30.41
CA ASP A 207 -8.06 -0.77 30.09
C ASP A 207 -7.54 0.36 30.98
N LYS A 208 -7.23 0.03 32.24
CA LYS A 208 -6.70 1.01 33.20
C LYS A 208 -5.32 1.52 32.77
N SER A 209 -4.38 0.60 32.48
CA SER A 209 -3.04 0.96 32.00
C SER A 209 -3.09 1.71 30.67
N LEU A 210 -3.97 1.31 29.75
CA LEU A 210 -4.16 1.99 28.49
C LEU A 210 -4.69 3.42 28.70
N SER A 211 -5.71 3.59 29.55
CA SER A 211 -6.30 4.90 29.90
C SER A 211 -5.26 5.80 30.55
N GLU A 212 -4.46 5.30 31.49
CA GLU A 212 -3.39 6.07 32.14
C GLU A 212 -2.36 6.59 31.14
N VAL A 213 -1.91 5.74 30.21
CA VAL A 213 -0.95 6.17 29.18
C VAL A 213 -1.57 7.18 28.23
N LEU A 214 -2.84 7.03 27.84
CA LEU A 214 -3.56 8.00 27.01
C LEU A 214 -3.66 9.36 27.71
N HIS A 215 -3.95 9.41 29.01
CA HIS A 215 -3.92 10.64 29.78
C HIS A 215 -2.53 11.27 29.82
N GLN A 216 -1.47 10.48 30.04
CA GLN A 216 -0.09 10.96 30.08
C GLN A 216 0.36 11.60 28.77
N VAL A 217 -0.06 11.04 27.61
CA VAL A 217 0.25 11.62 26.29
C VAL A 217 -0.72 12.73 25.85
N GLY A 218 -1.65 13.16 26.72
CA GLY A 218 -2.60 14.25 26.42
C GLY A 218 -3.79 13.82 25.56
N LEU A 219 -4.16 12.53 25.56
CA LEU A 219 -5.29 11.97 24.84
C LEU A 219 -6.42 11.50 25.78
N GLY A 220 -6.62 12.18 26.90
CA GLY A 220 -7.61 11.82 27.90
C GLY A 220 -9.05 11.69 27.36
N LYS A 221 -9.42 12.49 26.34
CA LYS A 221 -10.73 12.38 25.67
C LYS A 221 -10.90 11.03 24.97
N LEU A 222 -9.84 10.42 24.48
CA LEU A 222 -9.87 9.12 23.81
C LEU A 222 -9.90 7.96 24.83
N ALA A 223 -9.49 8.18 26.07
CA ALA A 223 -9.53 7.20 27.14
C ALA A 223 -10.97 6.71 27.43
N ALA A 224 -11.97 7.59 27.28
CA ALA A 224 -13.38 7.21 27.40
C ALA A 224 -13.93 6.46 26.17
N ARG A 225 -13.20 6.47 25.05
CA ARG A 225 -13.62 5.91 23.77
C ARG A 225 -12.80 4.69 23.32
N ILE A 226 -12.09 4.04 24.23
CA ILE A 226 -11.21 2.89 23.89
C ILE A 226 -11.95 1.71 23.29
N HIS A 227 -13.25 1.58 23.58
CA HIS A 227 -14.12 0.54 23.05
C HIS A 227 -14.97 0.98 21.85
N ASP A 228 -14.79 2.22 21.36
CA ASP A 228 -15.49 2.67 20.17
C ASP A 228 -14.83 2.09 18.92
N HIS A 229 -15.66 1.78 17.93
CA HIS A 229 -15.25 1.35 16.61
C HIS A 229 -15.50 2.46 15.59
N ASP A 230 -14.41 2.99 14.99
CA ASP A 230 -14.53 4.12 14.07
C ASP A 230 -13.44 4.13 12.99
N ARG A 231 -13.52 5.08 12.05
CA ARG A 231 -12.47 5.39 11.06
C ARG A 231 -11.46 6.36 11.66
N TRP A 232 -10.71 5.92 12.65
CA TRP A 232 -9.79 6.76 13.41
C TRP A 232 -8.75 7.49 12.56
N GLY A 233 -8.37 6.90 11.42
CA GLY A 233 -7.47 7.54 10.46
C GLY A 233 -8.00 8.85 9.89
N ASP A 234 -9.33 8.99 9.77
CA ASP A 234 -9.99 10.16 9.20
C ASP A 234 -10.39 11.19 10.29
N ILE A 235 -10.62 10.72 11.50
CA ILE A 235 -11.13 11.54 12.63
C ILE A 235 -10.00 12.21 13.40
N LEU A 236 -8.87 11.50 13.59
CA LEU A 236 -7.77 11.99 14.42
C LEU A 236 -6.93 13.02 13.66
N SER A 237 -6.61 14.11 14.33
CA SER A 237 -5.63 15.07 13.86
C SER A 237 -4.23 14.47 13.77
N SER A 238 -3.33 15.10 13.00
CA SER A 238 -1.94 14.66 12.88
C SER A 238 -1.22 14.61 14.24
N GLY A 239 -1.45 15.58 15.10
CA GLY A 239 -0.88 15.60 16.47
C GLY A 239 -1.42 14.48 17.35
N GLU A 240 -2.71 14.14 17.27
CA GLU A 240 -3.29 13.00 18.01
C GLU A 240 -2.73 11.66 17.50
N LYS A 241 -2.54 11.52 16.21
CA LYS A 241 -1.87 10.33 15.61
C LYS A 241 -0.44 10.17 16.14
N GLN A 242 0.32 11.25 16.23
CA GLN A 242 1.66 11.24 16.81
C GLN A 242 1.64 10.88 18.30
N ARG A 243 0.71 11.42 19.09
CA ARG A 243 0.55 11.04 20.50
C ARG A 243 0.17 9.57 20.67
N ILE A 244 -0.69 9.02 19.81
CA ILE A 244 -0.99 7.56 19.80
C ILE A 244 0.26 6.74 19.51
N ALA A 245 1.10 7.17 18.57
CA ALA A 245 2.35 6.46 18.28
C ALA A 245 3.30 6.48 19.50
N LEU A 246 3.38 7.58 20.23
CA LEU A 246 4.14 7.66 21.49
C LEU A 246 3.50 6.83 22.61
N ALA A 247 2.17 6.77 22.70
CA ALA A 247 1.48 5.88 23.64
C ALA A 247 1.83 4.40 23.38
N ARG A 248 1.81 3.97 22.11
CA ARG A 248 2.25 2.61 21.70
C ARG A 248 3.69 2.33 22.12
N LEU A 249 4.56 3.32 21.96
CA LEU A 249 5.97 3.22 22.34
C LEU A 249 6.14 2.98 23.85
N ILE A 250 5.44 3.75 24.67
CA ILE A 250 5.45 3.65 26.14
C ILE A 250 4.90 2.29 26.60
N LEU A 251 3.85 1.80 25.95
CA LEU A 251 3.25 0.49 26.27
C LEU A 251 4.14 -0.69 25.85
N ARG A 252 4.83 -0.60 24.71
CA ARG A 252 5.68 -1.67 24.17
C ARG A 252 7.03 -1.79 24.89
N ARG A 253 7.61 -0.67 25.35
CA ARG A 253 8.91 -0.58 26.01
C ARG A 253 10.06 -1.23 25.20
N PRO A 254 10.26 -0.86 23.93
CA PRO A 254 11.31 -1.44 23.11
C PRO A 254 12.70 -1.01 23.59
N LYS A 255 13.71 -1.84 23.36
CA LYS A 255 15.12 -1.53 23.71
C LYS A 255 15.71 -0.46 22.79
N TRP A 256 15.25 -0.39 21.54
CA TRP A 256 15.72 0.57 20.56
C TRP A 256 14.55 1.26 19.87
N ILE A 257 14.69 2.56 19.66
CA ILE A 257 13.65 3.44 19.17
C ILE A 257 14.22 4.33 18.06
N PHE A 258 13.55 4.34 16.93
CA PHE A 258 13.84 5.24 15.81
C PHE A 258 12.67 6.19 15.60
N LEU A 259 12.87 7.49 15.82
CA LEU A 259 11.84 8.53 15.74
C LEU A 259 12.09 9.40 14.51
N ASP A 260 11.19 9.29 13.54
CA ASP A 260 11.26 10.06 12.28
C ASP A 260 10.28 11.22 12.32
N GLU A 261 10.78 12.42 12.65
CA GLU A 261 10.00 13.68 12.77
C GLU A 261 8.68 13.52 13.55
N THR A 262 8.68 12.70 14.58
CA THR A 262 7.46 12.29 15.31
C THR A 262 6.81 13.37 16.14
N THR A 263 7.42 14.54 16.22
CA THR A 263 6.92 15.70 16.95
C THR A 263 6.66 16.91 16.03
N SER A 264 6.77 16.76 14.72
CA SER A 264 6.65 17.86 13.75
C SER A 264 5.28 18.54 13.70
N HIS A 265 4.22 17.85 14.16
CA HIS A 265 2.86 18.39 14.22
C HIS A 265 2.41 18.75 15.64
N LEU A 266 3.35 18.87 16.57
CA LEU A 266 3.10 19.27 17.96
C LEU A 266 3.73 20.63 18.22
N GLU A 267 3.16 21.38 19.14
CA GLU A 267 3.79 22.59 19.65
C GLU A 267 5.10 22.25 20.36
N GLU A 268 6.07 23.13 20.30
CA GLU A 268 7.43 22.87 20.80
C GLU A 268 7.45 22.46 22.28
N GLN A 269 6.66 23.13 23.10
CA GLN A 269 6.58 22.80 24.55
C GLN A 269 5.98 21.42 24.78
N GLU A 270 4.95 21.08 24.02
CA GLU A 270 4.31 19.77 24.08
C GLU A 270 5.27 18.66 23.58
N ALA A 271 5.98 18.90 22.49
CA ALA A 271 6.99 18.00 21.96
C ALA A 271 8.08 17.69 23.01
N ILE A 272 8.61 18.72 23.66
CA ILE A 272 9.60 18.58 24.74
C ILE A 272 9.03 17.78 25.92
N ARG A 273 7.78 18.06 26.32
CA ARG A 273 7.09 17.35 27.39
C ARG A 273 6.97 15.86 27.09
N LEU A 274 6.51 15.52 25.89
CA LEU A 274 6.31 14.14 25.49
C LEU A 274 7.64 13.37 25.32
N LEU A 275 8.67 13.99 24.79
CA LEU A 275 10.01 13.39 24.71
C LEU A 275 10.61 13.15 26.10
N ARG A 276 10.41 14.08 27.07
CA ARG A 276 10.79 13.85 28.46
C ARG A 276 10.04 12.66 29.07
N LEU A 277 8.73 12.59 28.85
CA LEU A 277 7.91 11.45 29.28
C LEU A 277 8.44 10.12 28.73
N VAL A 278 8.77 10.06 27.43
CA VAL A 278 9.39 8.88 26.83
C VAL A 278 10.71 8.52 27.51
N ARG A 279 11.56 9.52 27.77
CA ARG A 279 12.86 9.29 28.45
C ARG A 279 12.71 8.78 29.87
N GLU A 280 11.73 9.31 30.62
CA GLU A 280 11.42 8.88 31.99
C GLU A 280 10.87 7.45 32.04
N LYS A 281 9.97 7.11 31.11
CA LYS A 281 9.35 5.78 31.05
C LYS A 281 10.25 4.69 30.46
N LEU A 282 11.24 5.09 29.64
CA LEU A 282 12.12 4.21 28.90
C LEU A 282 13.61 4.59 29.06
N PRO A 283 14.14 4.63 30.31
CA PRO A 283 15.49 5.16 30.59
C PRO A 283 16.61 4.31 30.00
N THR A 284 16.36 3.02 29.76
CA THR A 284 17.35 2.06 29.20
C THR A 284 17.31 1.96 27.67
N SER A 285 16.29 2.54 27.04
CA SER A 285 16.14 2.46 25.58
C SER A 285 17.11 3.40 24.86
N GLY A 286 17.82 2.87 23.86
CA GLY A 286 18.59 3.69 22.93
C GLY A 286 17.63 4.37 21.92
N VAL A 287 17.84 5.66 21.68
CA VAL A 287 16.97 6.45 20.79
C VAL A 287 17.78 7.15 19.71
N ILE A 288 17.39 6.97 18.47
CA ILE A 288 17.89 7.77 17.34
C ILE A 288 16.70 8.55 16.76
N MET A 289 16.80 9.88 16.77
CA MET A 289 15.72 10.73 16.33
C MET A 289 16.15 11.73 15.26
N VAL A 290 15.21 12.08 14.39
CA VAL A 290 15.32 13.09 13.34
C VAL A 290 14.38 14.24 13.63
N THR A 291 14.88 15.45 13.42
CA THR A 291 14.09 16.69 13.45
C THR A 291 14.32 17.51 12.19
#